data_d4e510a3810b5b81963f07bd81912ab1
#
_entry.id   d4e510a3810b5b81963f07bd81912ab1
#
_cell.length_a   1.000
_cell.length_b   1.000
_cell.length_c   1.000
_cell.angle_alpha   90.00
_cell.angle_beta   90.00
_cell.angle_gamma   90.00
#
_symmetry.space_group_name_H-M   'P 1'
#
loop_
_entity.id
_entity.type
_entity.pdbx_description
1 polymer ?
#
loop_
_entity_poly.entity_id
_entity_poly.type
_entity_poly.pdbx_seq_one_letter_code
_entity_poly.pdbx_strand_id
1 'polypeptide(L)'
;MFSLWLVKRQALDSSLVAGENLKTLREKVWLRSRLAALFGLLFSLAAFISAGEDKGFMVGLSNGPFTHSWRVEMLESLQKQFDAYREKGWASKLIVQNAGPDVNTQIAQIRNLIASKVNLLLVNPNSATALTPVLTEAVNAGITVIVYDQPTRVPPGALNIYMNQAWWQSPITEWLCKQLNGKGNIVYISGIADQPGNIARDKAAMDTLSKYPDVKLLTKANGNWDQAAAQQVMTDVLGSFPNIDGVLTQDGMTLGIIRAFQAGGKKLPPVTGETQVAFIKEWKKMKDANGFSTIGIENSPGAVCTALGIGIRLLQGKHLKPDVLINPDTGKPAAGATTVWTHPSLQVDNSNVDKIYDEYKDWADSYYVNTWYTEDQIDALFQ
;
A
#
# COMPACT_ATOMS: atom_id res chain seq x y z
N MET A 1 33.36 40.30 -15.83
CA MET A 1 33.91 41.52 -16.50
C MET A 1 35.37 41.79 -16.15
N PHE A 2 35.81 41.56 -14.95
CA PHE A 2 37.24 41.85 -14.55
C PHE A 2 38.30 40.95 -15.24
N SER A 3 37.97 39.68 -15.52
CA SER A 3 38.95 38.76 -16.17
C SER A 3 39.22 39.05 -17.65
N LEU A 4 38.24 39.62 -18.37
CA LEU A 4 38.41 40.01 -19.78
C LEU A 4 39.27 41.27 -19.94
N TRP A 5 39.30 42.15 -18.93
CA TRP A 5 40.11 43.37 -18.94
C TRP A 5 41.59 43.08 -18.71
N LEU A 6 41.92 42.14 -17.82
CA LEU A 6 43.29 41.70 -17.56
C LEU A 6 43.93 40.98 -18.77
N VAL A 7 43.16 40.12 -19.46
CA VAL A 7 43.66 39.44 -20.67
C VAL A 7 43.90 40.41 -21.84
N LYS A 8 43.12 41.50 -21.97
CA LYS A 8 43.33 42.54 -22.97
C LYS A 8 44.57 43.38 -22.68
N ARG A 9 44.93 43.63 -21.41
CA ARG A 9 46.09 44.42 -21.04
C ARG A 9 47.38 43.64 -21.23
N GLN A 10 47.44 42.36 -20.91
CA GLN A 10 48.61 41.50 -21.18
C GLN A 10 48.87 41.26 -22.66
N ALA A 11 47.83 41.21 -23.51
CA ALA A 11 47.99 41.05 -24.96
C ALA A 11 48.49 42.33 -25.66
N LEU A 12 48.19 43.51 -25.08
CA LEU A 12 48.69 44.79 -25.59
C LEU A 12 50.18 45.07 -25.24
N ASP A 13 50.60 44.65 -24.03
CA ASP A 13 52.01 44.84 -23.63
C ASP A 13 52.95 43.91 -24.34
N SER A 14 52.56 42.72 -24.77
CA SER A 14 53.42 41.79 -25.51
C SER A 14 53.51 42.09 -27.02
N SER A 15 52.60 42.90 -27.58
CA SER A 15 52.57 43.23 -29.00
C SER A 15 53.47 44.43 -29.37
N LEU A 16 53.78 45.28 -28.38
CA LEU A 16 54.73 46.40 -28.58
C LEU A 16 56.17 45.96 -28.72
N VAL A 17 56.50 44.71 -28.37
CA VAL A 17 57.88 44.15 -28.47
C VAL A 17 58.11 43.40 -29.80
N ALA A 18 57.07 43.06 -30.56
CA ALA A 18 57.17 42.14 -31.71
C ALA A 18 56.87 42.77 -33.08
N GLY A 19 56.63 44.07 -33.19
CA GLY A 19 56.48 44.77 -34.50
C GLY A 19 55.23 44.32 -35.32
N GLU A 20 54.27 43.73 -34.75
CA GLU A 20 53.01 43.27 -35.45
C GLU A 20 52.07 44.45 -35.71
N ASN A 21 51.46 44.45 -36.93
CA ASN A 21 50.51 45.48 -37.36
C ASN A 21 49.18 45.37 -36.63
N LEU A 22 48.66 46.47 -36.12
CA LEU A 22 47.38 46.58 -35.37
C LEU A 22 46.15 45.90 -36.08
N LYS A 23 46.22 45.78 -37.42
CA LYS A 23 45.15 45.15 -38.20
C LYS A 23 45.14 43.64 -38.04
N THR A 24 46.25 42.96 -38.00
CA THR A 24 46.45 41.53 -37.80
C THR A 24 46.12 41.15 -36.38
N LEU A 25 46.34 42.01 -35.39
CA LEU A 25 45.95 41.75 -33.98
C LEU A 25 44.42 41.82 -33.77
N ARG A 26 43.78 42.75 -34.44
CA ARG A 26 42.30 42.85 -34.40
C ARG A 26 41.61 41.61 -35.01
N GLU A 27 42.16 41.09 -36.11
CA GLU A 27 41.63 39.85 -36.72
C GLU A 27 41.86 38.62 -35.87
N LYS A 28 43.04 38.47 -35.25
CA LYS A 28 43.33 37.36 -34.33
C LYS A 28 42.47 37.42 -33.07
N VAL A 29 42.21 38.60 -32.49
CA VAL A 29 41.32 38.79 -31.32
C VAL A 29 39.88 38.55 -31.71
N TRP A 30 39.43 38.96 -32.90
CA TRP A 30 38.10 38.76 -33.39
C TRP A 30 37.82 37.28 -33.73
N LEU A 31 38.81 36.57 -34.30
CA LEU A 31 38.70 35.12 -34.57
C LEU A 31 38.68 34.29 -33.28
N ARG A 32 39.50 34.64 -32.27
CA ARG A 32 39.50 33.98 -30.95
C ARG A 32 38.24 34.22 -30.17
N SER A 33 37.62 35.40 -30.24
CA SER A 33 36.34 35.69 -29.60
C SER A 33 35.17 34.95 -30.24
N ARG A 34 35.19 34.74 -31.57
CA ARG A 34 34.18 33.92 -32.27
C ARG A 34 34.33 32.42 -31.98
N LEU A 35 35.57 31.91 -31.93
CA LEU A 35 35.84 30.54 -31.53
C LEU A 35 35.43 30.26 -30.07
N ALA A 36 35.70 31.19 -29.14
CA ALA A 36 35.27 31.08 -27.75
C ALA A 36 33.74 31.16 -27.59
N ALA A 37 33.06 31.96 -28.41
CA ALA A 37 31.60 32.03 -28.44
C ALA A 37 30.94 30.75 -29.04
N LEU A 38 31.54 30.17 -30.08
CA LEU A 38 31.12 28.89 -30.67
C LEU A 38 31.36 27.72 -29.73
N PHE A 39 32.50 27.69 -29.00
CA PHE A 39 32.75 26.67 -27.96
C PHE A 39 31.83 26.84 -26.76
N GLY A 40 31.52 28.04 -26.34
CA GLY A 40 30.53 28.32 -25.26
C GLY A 40 29.13 27.92 -25.65
N LEU A 41 28.71 28.12 -26.93
CA LEU A 41 27.40 27.65 -27.40
C LEU A 41 27.33 26.11 -27.55
N LEU A 42 28.41 25.47 -28.00
CA LEU A 42 28.48 24.00 -28.08
C LEU A 42 28.48 23.34 -26.68
N PHE A 43 29.16 23.97 -25.70
CA PHE A 43 29.13 23.48 -24.30
C PHE A 43 27.79 23.70 -23.63
N SER A 44 27.08 24.79 -23.89
CA SER A 44 25.73 25.02 -23.39
C SER A 44 24.69 24.12 -24.08
N LEU A 45 24.86 23.80 -25.37
CA LEU A 45 23.99 22.84 -26.07
C LEU A 45 24.22 21.39 -25.59
N ALA A 46 25.50 21.02 -25.29
CA ALA A 46 25.82 19.72 -24.71
C ALA A 46 25.32 19.57 -23.26
N ALA A 47 25.28 20.66 -22.48
CA ALA A 47 24.70 20.65 -21.13
C ALA A 47 23.17 20.59 -21.13
N PHE A 48 22.49 21.02 -22.21
CA PHE A 48 21.03 20.86 -22.38
C PHE A 48 20.63 19.48 -22.91
N ILE A 49 21.54 18.71 -23.49
CA ILE A 49 21.28 17.34 -23.97
C ILE A 49 21.50 16.29 -22.88
N SER A 50 22.08 16.67 -21.74
CA SER A 50 22.32 15.76 -20.60
C SER A 50 21.39 15.98 -19.40
N ALA A 51 20.22 16.57 -19.59
CA ALA A 51 19.09 16.25 -18.76
C ALA A 51 18.60 14.88 -19.27
N GLY A 52 19.19 13.81 -18.75
CA GLY A 52 18.71 12.47 -19.03
C GLY A 52 17.21 12.47 -18.79
N GLU A 53 16.42 12.16 -19.82
CA GLU A 53 15.03 11.79 -19.61
C GLU A 53 15.04 10.77 -18.48
N ASP A 54 14.31 11.04 -17.39
CA ASP A 54 14.10 10.09 -16.31
C ASP A 54 13.51 8.83 -16.95
N LYS A 55 14.38 7.88 -17.26
CA LYS A 55 13.96 6.63 -17.88
C LYS A 55 13.12 5.87 -16.87
N GLY A 56 11.87 5.61 -17.20
CA GLY A 56 10.95 4.85 -16.37
C GLY A 56 9.61 5.56 -16.16
N PHE A 57 8.70 4.84 -15.52
CA PHE A 57 7.32 5.29 -15.34
C PHE A 57 7.16 6.12 -14.06
N MET A 58 6.38 7.19 -14.15
CA MET A 58 5.96 7.97 -12.98
C MET A 58 4.76 7.30 -12.31
N VAL A 59 4.85 7.05 -11.01
CA VAL A 59 3.83 6.38 -10.20
C VAL A 59 3.21 7.38 -9.23
N GLY A 60 1.88 7.45 -9.21
CA GLY A 60 1.10 8.17 -8.21
C GLY A 60 0.42 7.21 -7.25
N LEU A 61 0.46 7.50 -5.97
CA LEU A 61 -0.32 6.83 -4.94
C LEU A 61 -1.33 7.81 -4.34
N SER A 62 -2.62 7.46 -4.39
CA SER A 62 -3.67 8.08 -3.58
C SER A 62 -4.07 7.13 -2.46
N ASN A 63 -3.78 7.52 -1.22
CA ASN A 63 -4.02 6.73 -0.02
C ASN A 63 -5.10 7.40 0.85
N GLY A 64 -5.88 6.59 1.54
CA GLY A 64 -6.88 7.03 2.51
C GLY A 64 -6.26 7.45 3.86
N PRO A 65 -6.87 7.07 5.02
CA PRO A 65 -6.35 7.40 6.34
C PRO A 65 -4.93 6.91 6.56
N PHE A 66 -4.09 7.76 7.13
CA PHE A 66 -2.70 7.43 7.49
C PHE A 66 -2.54 7.46 9.01
N THR A 67 -3.36 6.67 9.72
CA THR A 67 -3.48 6.75 11.18
C THR A 67 -3.03 5.49 11.91
N HIS A 68 -2.76 4.39 11.21
CA HIS A 68 -2.36 3.13 11.83
C HIS A 68 -1.13 2.50 11.18
N SER A 69 -0.43 1.67 11.93
CA SER A 69 0.86 1.08 11.58
C SER A 69 0.87 0.31 10.26
N TRP A 70 -0.22 -0.39 9.93
CA TRP A 70 -0.36 -1.08 8.64
C TRP A 70 -0.11 -0.15 7.43
N ARG A 71 -0.63 1.09 7.49
CA ARG A 71 -0.44 2.09 6.41
C ARG A 71 0.98 2.64 6.36
N VAL A 72 1.65 2.74 7.51
CA VAL A 72 3.07 3.13 7.56
C VAL A 72 3.91 2.07 6.87
N GLU A 73 3.75 0.80 7.25
CA GLU A 73 4.47 -0.31 6.67
C GLU A 73 4.17 -0.50 5.18
N MET A 74 2.91 -0.28 4.77
CA MET A 74 2.51 -0.26 3.36
C MET A 74 3.34 0.75 2.55
N LEU A 75 3.51 1.98 3.05
CA LEU A 75 4.30 3.00 2.35
C LEU A 75 5.79 2.68 2.34
N GLU A 76 6.33 2.14 3.43
CA GLU A 76 7.73 1.70 3.50
C GLU A 76 7.99 0.55 2.50
N SER A 77 7.08 -0.42 2.43
CA SER A 77 7.14 -1.51 1.45
C SER A 77 7.06 -1.01 0.02
N LEU A 78 6.13 -0.09 -0.25
CA LEU A 78 6.01 0.55 -1.57
C LEU A 78 7.28 1.30 -1.95
N GLN A 79 7.83 2.11 -1.04
CA GLN A 79 9.06 2.88 -1.30
C GLN A 79 10.22 1.95 -1.62
N LYS A 80 10.40 0.89 -0.84
CA LYS A 80 11.46 -0.12 -1.06
C LYS A 80 11.32 -0.80 -2.43
N GLN A 81 10.11 -1.25 -2.78
CA GLN A 81 9.86 -1.89 -4.08
C GLN A 81 10.01 -0.90 -5.24
N PHE A 82 9.53 0.34 -5.06
CA PHE A 82 9.68 1.40 -6.04
C PHE A 82 11.16 1.73 -6.30
N ASP A 83 11.99 1.83 -5.27
CA ASP A 83 13.42 2.09 -5.41
C ASP A 83 14.13 0.96 -6.18
N ALA A 84 13.78 -0.30 -5.91
CA ALA A 84 14.28 -1.43 -6.68
C ALA A 84 13.88 -1.36 -8.17
N TYR A 85 12.67 -0.87 -8.48
CA TYR A 85 12.23 -0.68 -9.86
C TYR A 85 12.89 0.54 -10.51
N ARG A 86 13.19 1.59 -9.74
CA ARG A 86 13.95 2.74 -10.21
C ARG A 86 15.39 2.36 -10.59
N GLU A 87 16.05 1.53 -9.80
CA GLU A 87 17.38 0.99 -10.10
C GLU A 87 17.38 0.17 -11.40
N LYS A 88 16.29 -0.56 -11.69
CA LYS A 88 16.11 -1.28 -12.96
C LYS A 88 15.75 -0.35 -14.15
N GLY A 89 15.53 0.94 -13.91
CA GLY A 89 15.07 1.91 -14.93
C GLY A 89 13.59 1.71 -15.33
N TRP A 90 12.80 1.00 -14.53
CA TRP A 90 11.37 0.78 -14.80
C TRP A 90 10.48 1.88 -14.21
N ALA A 91 10.93 2.54 -13.16
CA ALA A 91 10.23 3.64 -12.52
C ALA A 91 11.16 4.86 -12.42
N SER A 92 10.58 6.07 -12.40
CA SER A 92 11.33 7.33 -12.34
C SER A 92 10.98 8.15 -11.10
N LYS A 93 9.70 8.33 -10.82
CA LYS A 93 9.21 9.19 -9.73
C LYS A 93 8.00 8.58 -9.05
N LEU A 94 7.96 8.65 -7.71
CA LEU A 94 6.81 8.31 -6.88
C LEU A 94 6.22 9.59 -6.29
N ILE A 95 4.90 9.79 -6.45
CA ILE A 95 4.14 10.89 -5.86
C ILE A 95 3.10 10.28 -4.93
N VAL A 96 3.22 10.53 -3.62
CA VAL A 96 2.29 10.02 -2.60
C VAL A 96 1.40 11.14 -2.11
N GLN A 97 0.08 10.89 -2.06
CA GLN A 97 -0.92 11.78 -1.47
C GLN A 97 -1.81 11.01 -0.49
N ASN A 98 -1.94 11.53 0.72
CA ASN A 98 -2.73 10.95 1.80
C ASN A 98 -3.96 11.83 2.06
N ALA A 99 -5.16 11.32 1.78
CA ALA A 99 -6.42 12.07 1.85
C ALA A 99 -7.03 12.11 3.26
N GLY A 100 -6.48 11.31 4.20
CA GLY A 100 -7.24 11.05 5.42
C GLY A 100 -8.54 10.28 5.12
N PRO A 101 -9.56 10.36 5.97
CA PRO A 101 -10.82 9.64 5.77
C PRO A 101 -11.77 10.32 4.76
N ASP A 102 -11.50 11.55 4.34
CA ASP A 102 -12.42 12.32 3.51
C ASP A 102 -12.35 11.94 2.03
N VAL A 103 -13.49 11.51 1.48
CA VAL A 103 -13.61 11.05 0.09
C VAL A 103 -13.42 12.21 -0.91
N ASN A 104 -13.88 13.42 -0.60
CA ASN A 104 -13.76 14.55 -1.51
C ASN A 104 -12.30 15.01 -1.60
N THR A 105 -11.59 14.99 -0.49
CA THR A 105 -10.13 15.21 -0.48
C THR A 105 -9.43 14.17 -1.34
N GLN A 106 -9.82 12.89 -1.26
CA GLN A 106 -9.24 11.85 -2.11
C GLN A 106 -9.52 12.08 -3.60
N ILE A 107 -10.74 12.48 -3.96
CA ILE A 107 -11.09 12.85 -5.34
C ILE A 107 -10.21 14.00 -5.84
N ALA A 108 -10.03 15.05 -5.05
CA ALA A 108 -9.19 16.20 -5.43
C ALA A 108 -7.71 15.77 -5.62
N GLN A 109 -7.20 14.92 -4.75
CA GLN A 109 -5.84 14.38 -4.85
C GLN A 109 -5.63 13.50 -6.09
N ILE A 110 -6.60 12.65 -6.44
CA ILE A 110 -6.54 11.86 -7.67
C ILE A 110 -6.47 12.80 -8.89
N ARG A 111 -7.26 13.88 -8.93
CA ARG A 111 -7.17 14.89 -9.99
C ARG A 111 -5.80 15.58 -10.05
N ASN A 112 -5.18 15.86 -8.91
CA ASN A 112 -3.80 16.38 -8.87
C ASN A 112 -2.79 15.38 -9.45
N LEU A 113 -2.95 14.08 -9.21
CA LEU A 113 -2.10 13.03 -9.80
C LEU A 113 -2.34 12.93 -11.32
N ILE A 114 -3.59 13.04 -11.79
CA ILE A 114 -3.92 13.12 -13.22
C ILE A 114 -3.23 14.33 -13.86
N ALA A 115 -3.34 15.52 -13.26
CA ALA A 115 -2.69 16.74 -13.73
C ALA A 115 -1.15 16.63 -13.72
N SER A 116 -0.59 15.84 -12.81
CA SER A 116 0.85 15.52 -12.76
C SER A 116 1.28 14.51 -13.84
N LYS A 117 0.35 13.98 -14.64
CA LYS A 117 0.60 13.04 -15.75
C LYS A 117 1.34 11.77 -15.30
N VAL A 118 0.95 11.20 -14.15
CA VAL A 118 1.49 9.90 -13.74
C VAL A 118 1.13 8.83 -14.77
N ASN A 119 2.02 7.85 -14.96
CA ASN A 119 1.77 6.73 -15.87
C ASN A 119 0.92 5.64 -15.19
N LEU A 120 1.16 5.42 -13.90
CA LEU A 120 0.44 4.48 -13.05
C LEU A 120 -0.17 5.23 -11.87
N LEU A 121 -1.46 5.03 -11.63
CA LEU A 121 -2.18 5.51 -10.46
C LEU A 121 -2.57 4.31 -9.58
N LEU A 122 -1.98 4.23 -8.40
CA LEU A 122 -2.35 3.29 -7.35
C LEU A 122 -3.32 3.98 -6.39
N VAL A 123 -4.42 3.32 -6.04
CA VAL A 123 -5.44 3.89 -5.14
C VAL A 123 -5.81 2.90 -4.04
N ASN A 124 -5.64 3.32 -2.78
CA ASN A 124 -6.27 2.65 -1.65
C ASN A 124 -7.54 3.45 -1.27
N PRO A 125 -8.73 2.94 -1.56
CA PRO A 125 -9.95 3.75 -1.63
C PRO A 125 -10.61 4.00 -0.28
N ASN A 126 -11.16 5.20 -0.10
CA ASN A 126 -12.03 5.56 1.02
C ASN A 126 -13.51 5.19 0.80
N SER A 127 -13.88 4.80 -0.41
CA SER A 127 -15.25 4.48 -0.77
C SER A 127 -15.31 3.38 -1.83
N ALA A 128 -16.28 2.48 -1.70
CA ALA A 128 -16.52 1.41 -2.68
C ALA A 128 -16.99 1.92 -4.06
N THR A 129 -17.59 3.10 -4.13
CA THR A 129 -18.26 3.59 -5.35
C THR A 129 -18.00 5.05 -5.69
N ALA A 130 -17.81 5.93 -4.70
CA ALA A 130 -17.73 7.37 -4.92
C ALA A 130 -16.53 7.82 -5.75
N LEU A 131 -15.46 7.00 -5.82
CA LEU A 131 -14.27 7.30 -6.61
C LEU A 131 -14.42 6.91 -8.08
N THR A 132 -15.45 6.13 -8.48
CA THR A 132 -15.61 5.65 -9.86
C THR A 132 -15.54 6.78 -10.92
N PRO A 133 -16.18 7.95 -10.75
CA PRO A 133 -16.08 9.03 -11.73
C PRO A 133 -14.65 9.55 -11.93
N VAL A 134 -13.91 9.82 -10.86
CA VAL A 134 -12.54 10.34 -10.97
C VAL A 134 -11.55 9.27 -11.46
N LEU A 135 -11.80 8.00 -11.17
CA LEU A 135 -11.03 6.89 -11.77
C LEU A 135 -11.29 6.79 -13.28
N THR A 136 -12.52 7.09 -13.73
CA THR A 136 -12.86 7.19 -15.15
C THR A 136 -12.11 8.34 -15.82
N GLU A 137 -12.01 9.51 -15.14
CA GLU A 137 -11.20 10.65 -15.60
C GLU A 137 -9.71 10.20 -15.81
N ALA A 138 -9.15 9.45 -14.88
CA ALA A 138 -7.78 8.94 -14.98
C ALA A 138 -7.57 7.96 -16.14
N VAL A 139 -8.49 6.99 -16.31
CA VAL A 139 -8.44 6.03 -17.43
C VAL A 139 -8.55 6.78 -18.79
N ASN A 140 -9.47 7.74 -18.90
CA ASN A 140 -9.64 8.54 -20.11
C ASN A 140 -8.43 9.44 -20.41
N ALA A 141 -7.63 9.79 -19.39
CA ALA A 141 -6.35 10.49 -19.56
C ALA A 141 -5.20 9.55 -19.98
N GLY A 142 -5.45 8.25 -20.21
CA GLY A 142 -4.46 7.26 -20.61
C GLY A 142 -3.60 6.74 -19.47
N ILE A 143 -4.01 6.95 -18.22
CA ILE A 143 -3.28 6.48 -17.03
C ILE A 143 -3.67 5.03 -16.75
N THR A 144 -2.69 4.16 -16.47
CA THR A 144 -2.96 2.82 -15.93
C THR A 144 -3.44 2.97 -14.49
N VAL A 145 -4.66 2.52 -14.20
CA VAL A 145 -5.30 2.69 -12.89
C VAL A 145 -5.47 1.35 -12.19
N ILE A 146 -4.93 1.25 -10.98
CA ILE A 146 -5.08 0.08 -10.11
C ILE A 146 -5.58 0.53 -8.74
N VAL A 147 -6.78 0.10 -8.39
CA VAL A 147 -7.30 0.16 -7.02
C VAL A 147 -6.87 -1.12 -6.31
N TYR A 148 -6.39 -1.03 -5.07
CA TYR A 148 -5.86 -2.20 -4.37
C TYR A 148 -6.36 -2.29 -2.92
N ASP A 149 -6.14 -3.47 -2.30
CA ASP A 149 -6.45 -3.79 -0.90
C ASP A 149 -7.96 -3.97 -0.61
N GLN A 150 -8.81 -3.13 -1.19
CA GLN A 150 -10.23 -3.12 -0.82
C GLN A 150 -11.15 -3.33 -2.03
N PRO A 151 -12.26 -4.09 -1.87
CA PRO A 151 -13.24 -4.28 -2.93
C PRO A 151 -13.90 -2.94 -3.31
N THR A 152 -13.75 -2.55 -4.57
CA THR A 152 -14.19 -1.24 -5.09
C THR A 152 -14.74 -1.39 -6.48
N ARG A 153 -15.77 -0.62 -6.80
CA ARG A 153 -16.28 -0.53 -8.16
C ARG A 153 -15.36 0.36 -8.99
N VAL A 154 -14.65 -0.28 -9.92
CA VAL A 154 -13.75 0.40 -10.84
C VAL A 154 -14.38 0.54 -12.24
N PRO A 155 -14.03 1.57 -13.02
CA PRO A 155 -14.49 1.70 -14.41
C PRO A 155 -13.78 0.68 -15.32
N PRO A 156 -14.34 0.37 -16.51
CA PRO A 156 -13.61 -0.35 -17.54
C PRO A 156 -12.26 0.29 -17.84
N GLY A 157 -11.22 -0.53 -18.00
CA GLY A 157 -9.84 -0.06 -18.19
C GLY A 157 -9.04 0.15 -16.89
N ALA A 158 -9.68 0.15 -15.73
CA ALA A 158 -9.01 0.08 -14.44
C ALA A 158 -9.06 -1.34 -13.86
N LEU A 159 -8.11 -1.68 -12.98
CA LEU A 159 -8.10 -2.94 -12.24
C LEU A 159 -8.41 -2.72 -10.77
N ASN A 160 -9.07 -3.71 -10.14
CA ASN A 160 -9.18 -3.82 -8.69
C ASN A 160 -8.46 -5.09 -8.23
N ILE A 161 -7.36 -4.90 -7.46
CA ILE A 161 -6.50 -5.99 -6.98
C ILE A 161 -6.62 -6.06 -5.47
N TYR A 162 -7.27 -7.09 -4.95
CA TYR A 162 -7.44 -7.22 -3.51
C TYR A 162 -7.60 -8.69 -3.09
N MET A 163 -7.36 -8.95 -1.82
CA MET A 163 -7.66 -10.23 -1.22
C MET A 163 -9.18 -10.40 -1.04
N ASN A 164 -9.73 -11.54 -1.44
CA ASN A 164 -11.13 -11.82 -1.17
C ASN A 164 -11.38 -11.82 0.35
N GLN A 165 -12.14 -10.84 0.81
CA GLN A 165 -12.37 -10.62 2.23
C GLN A 165 -13.14 -11.75 2.92
N ALA A 166 -13.89 -12.54 2.16
CA ALA A 166 -14.53 -13.74 2.69
C ALA A 166 -13.53 -14.86 2.98
N TRP A 167 -12.47 -15.00 2.17
CA TRP A 167 -11.38 -15.96 2.45
C TRP A 167 -10.59 -15.59 3.71
N TRP A 168 -10.56 -14.31 4.04
CA TRP A 168 -9.91 -13.82 5.25
C TRP A 168 -10.83 -13.98 6.49
N GLN A 169 -12.06 -13.48 6.43
CA GLN A 169 -12.93 -13.38 7.59
C GLN A 169 -13.66 -14.68 7.95
N SER A 170 -14.08 -15.46 6.94
CA SER A 170 -14.89 -16.66 7.20
C SER A 170 -14.16 -17.72 8.02
N PRO A 171 -12.88 -18.08 7.74
CA PRO A 171 -12.15 -19.06 8.55
C PRO A 171 -11.94 -18.59 9.99
N ILE A 172 -11.71 -17.30 10.21
CA ILE A 172 -11.56 -16.70 11.55
C ILE A 172 -12.86 -16.84 12.34
N THR A 173 -13.98 -16.51 11.71
CA THR A 173 -15.32 -16.62 12.33
C THR A 173 -15.68 -18.07 12.61
N GLU A 174 -15.41 -18.96 11.67
CA GLU A 174 -15.68 -20.39 11.81
C GLU A 174 -14.84 -21.02 12.93
N TRP A 175 -13.55 -20.62 13.04
CA TRP A 175 -12.68 -21.04 14.13
C TRP A 175 -13.33 -20.70 15.49
N LEU A 176 -13.78 -19.45 15.68
CA LEU A 176 -14.42 -19.02 16.93
C LEU A 176 -15.68 -19.86 17.24
N CYS A 177 -16.54 -20.07 16.25
CA CYS A 177 -17.73 -20.89 16.41
C CYS A 177 -17.38 -22.33 16.83
N LYS A 178 -16.32 -22.91 16.26
CA LYS A 178 -15.81 -24.25 16.63
C LYS A 178 -15.24 -24.28 18.05
N GLN A 179 -14.50 -23.23 18.47
CA GLN A 179 -14.01 -23.14 19.86
C GLN A 179 -15.15 -23.10 20.89
N LEU A 180 -16.29 -22.56 20.49
CA LEU A 180 -17.51 -22.52 21.31
C LEU A 180 -18.40 -23.78 21.18
N ASN A 181 -17.95 -24.80 20.45
CA ASN A 181 -18.76 -25.98 20.12
C ASN A 181 -20.12 -25.62 19.50
N GLY A 182 -20.14 -24.53 18.71
CA GLY A 182 -21.31 -24.05 17.97
C GLY A 182 -22.37 -23.34 18.83
N LYS A 183 -22.11 -23.00 20.09
CA LYS A 183 -23.07 -22.37 21.00
C LYS A 183 -22.37 -21.37 21.94
N GLY A 184 -22.98 -20.22 22.17
CA GLY A 184 -22.50 -19.22 23.13
C GLY A 184 -22.82 -17.81 22.72
N ASN A 185 -22.48 -16.86 23.59
CA ASN A 185 -22.67 -15.43 23.40
C ASN A 185 -21.38 -14.80 22.94
N ILE A 186 -21.35 -14.18 21.77
CA ILE A 186 -20.18 -13.50 21.25
C ILE A 186 -20.40 -12.00 21.08
N VAL A 187 -19.32 -11.26 21.10
CA VAL A 187 -19.28 -9.88 20.65
C VAL A 187 -18.35 -9.76 19.43
N TYR A 188 -18.64 -8.80 18.57
CA TYR A 188 -17.82 -8.54 17.39
C TYR A 188 -17.26 -7.12 17.41
N ILE A 189 -15.94 -7.00 17.55
CA ILE A 189 -15.23 -5.73 17.42
C ILE A 189 -14.73 -5.63 15.97
N SER A 190 -15.43 -4.81 15.19
CA SER A 190 -15.27 -4.65 13.74
C SER A 190 -14.31 -3.50 13.40
N GLY A 191 -13.90 -3.40 12.14
CA GLY A 191 -12.99 -2.35 11.64
C GLY A 191 -13.62 -0.97 11.52
N ILE A 192 -13.07 -0.14 10.62
CA ILE A 192 -13.59 1.21 10.34
C ILE A 192 -14.92 1.08 9.61
N ALA A 193 -15.97 1.71 10.15
CA ALA A 193 -17.28 1.79 9.48
C ALA A 193 -17.11 2.39 8.07
N ASP A 194 -17.96 1.97 7.14
CA ASP A 194 -18.03 2.45 5.75
C ASP A 194 -16.81 2.15 4.87
N GLN A 195 -15.72 1.61 5.41
CA GLN A 195 -14.61 1.13 4.58
C GLN A 195 -15.01 -0.13 3.81
N PRO A 196 -14.71 -0.20 2.50
CA PRO A 196 -15.15 -1.33 1.66
C PRO A 196 -14.69 -2.70 2.17
N GLY A 197 -13.45 -2.79 2.67
CA GLY A 197 -12.91 -4.01 3.26
C GLY A 197 -13.68 -4.44 4.51
N ASN A 198 -14.02 -3.48 5.39
CA ASN A 198 -14.79 -3.78 6.59
C ASN A 198 -16.21 -4.26 6.27
N ILE A 199 -16.90 -3.60 5.33
CA ILE A 199 -18.25 -4.00 4.89
C ILE A 199 -18.22 -5.45 4.36
N ALA A 200 -17.20 -5.80 3.55
CA ALA A 200 -17.08 -7.14 3.01
C ALA A 200 -16.75 -8.19 4.10
N ARG A 201 -15.90 -7.86 5.07
CA ARG A 201 -15.59 -8.71 6.23
C ARG A 201 -16.80 -8.90 7.14
N ASP A 202 -17.52 -7.83 7.44
CA ASP A 202 -18.76 -7.89 8.23
C ASP A 202 -19.77 -8.81 7.57
N LYS A 203 -19.97 -8.68 6.25
CA LYS A 203 -20.84 -9.60 5.51
C LYS A 203 -20.39 -11.05 5.64
N ALA A 204 -19.12 -11.32 5.43
CA ALA A 204 -18.56 -12.68 5.52
C ALA A 204 -18.67 -13.27 6.93
N ALA A 205 -18.51 -12.44 7.97
CA ALA A 205 -18.73 -12.84 9.36
C ALA A 205 -20.20 -13.23 9.60
N MET A 206 -21.14 -12.38 9.15
CA MET A 206 -22.58 -12.66 9.32
C MET A 206 -23.02 -13.89 8.52
N ASP A 207 -22.55 -14.05 7.28
CA ASP A 207 -22.82 -15.23 6.44
C ASP A 207 -22.27 -16.52 7.10
N THR A 208 -21.14 -16.44 7.80
CA THR A 208 -20.59 -17.58 8.52
C THR A 208 -21.37 -17.87 9.80
N LEU A 209 -21.69 -16.84 10.61
CA LEU A 209 -22.46 -16.98 11.83
C LEU A 209 -23.87 -17.54 11.58
N SER A 210 -24.47 -17.26 10.43
CA SER A 210 -25.79 -17.81 10.07
C SER A 210 -25.83 -19.34 10.02
N LYS A 211 -24.66 -19.99 9.88
CA LYS A 211 -24.52 -21.45 9.93
C LYS A 211 -24.46 -22.01 11.35
N TYR A 212 -24.38 -21.15 12.35
CA TYR A 212 -24.24 -21.48 13.77
C TYR A 212 -25.35 -20.79 14.60
N PRO A 213 -26.61 -21.23 14.48
CA PRO A 213 -27.78 -20.52 15.03
C PRO A 213 -27.78 -20.40 16.56
N ASP A 214 -27.01 -21.24 17.27
CA ASP A 214 -26.88 -21.19 18.73
C ASP A 214 -25.72 -20.30 19.19
N VAL A 215 -24.91 -19.76 18.28
CA VAL A 215 -23.93 -18.68 18.55
C VAL A 215 -24.68 -17.35 18.44
N LYS A 216 -24.85 -16.66 19.57
CA LYS A 216 -25.60 -15.40 19.66
C LYS A 216 -24.67 -14.21 19.59
N LEU A 217 -24.82 -13.38 18.58
CA LEU A 217 -24.12 -12.08 18.51
C LEU A 217 -24.84 -11.08 19.43
N LEU A 218 -24.22 -10.74 20.55
CA LEU A 218 -24.74 -9.77 21.52
C LEU A 218 -24.70 -8.35 21.03
N THR A 219 -23.54 -7.98 20.43
CA THR A 219 -23.33 -6.66 19.86
C THR A 219 -22.20 -6.68 18.83
N LYS A 220 -22.25 -5.73 17.90
CA LYS A 220 -21.15 -5.36 17.01
C LYS A 220 -20.80 -3.90 17.25
N ALA A 221 -19.52 -3.61 17.47
CA ALA A 221 -19.01 -2.25 17.66
C ALA A 221 -17.71 -2.04 16.86
N ASN A 222 -17.40 -0.82 16.49
CA ASN A 222 -16.24 -0.52 15.66
C ASN A 222 -15.02 -0.13 16.51
N GLY A 223 -13.96 -0.92 16.44
CA GLY A 223 -12.64 -0.66 17.02
C GLY A 223 -11.65 0.00 16.04
N ASN A 224 -12.11 0.27 14.80
CA ASN A 224 -11.42 1.09 13.77
C ASN A 224 -10.03 0.59 13.35
N TRP A 225 -9.78 -0.73 13.49
CA TRP A 225 -8.46 -1.33 13.27
C TRP A 225 -7.35 -0.66 14.10
N ASP A 226 -7.73 -0.13 15.26
CA ASP A 226 -6.84 0.54 16.19
C ASP A 226 -6.88 -0.13 17.56
N GLN A 227 -5.70 -0.39 18.13
CA GLN A 227 -5.54 -1.12 19.38
C GLN A 227 -6.15 -0.37 20.57
N ALA A 228 -5.94 0.96 20.63
CA ALA A 228 -6.44 1.77 21.74
C ALA A 228 -7.96 1.96 21.66
N ALA A 229 -8.48 2.21 20.46
CA ALA A 229 -9.93 2.29 20.23
C ALA A 229 -10.61 0.96 20.55
N ALA A 230 -10.06 -0.16 20.12
CA ALA A 230 -10.59 -1.48 20.42
C ALA A 230 -10.56 -1.80 21.94
N GLN A 231 -9.53 -1.37 22.65
CA GLN A 231 -9.47 -1.49 24.10
C GLN A 231 -10.60 -0.71 24.79
N GLN A 232 -10.83 0.54 24.39
CA GLN A 232 -11.89 1.38 24.94
C GLN A 232 -13.26 0.76 24.65
N VAL A 233 -13.53 0.41 23.39
CA VAL A 233 -14.80 -0.20 22.98
C VAL A 233 -15.04 -1.50 23.73
N MET A 234 -14.02 -2.36 23.87
CA MET A 234 -14.16 -3.62 24.60
C MET A 234 -14.43 -3.39 26.10
N THR A 235 -13.82 -2.36 26.69
CA THR A 235 -14.10 -1.96 28.09
C THR A 235 -15.57 -1.60 28.28
N ASP A 236 -16.16 -0.83 27.37
CA ASP A 236 -17.58 -0.44 27.41
C ASP A 236 -18.49 -1.65 27.20
N VAL A 237 -18.12 -2.54 26.30
CA VAL A 237 -18.82 -3.81 26.04
C VAL A 237 -18.80 -4.71 27.28
N LEU A 238 -17.67 -4.82 27.98
CA LEU A 238 -17.54 -5.60 29.21
C LEU A 238 -18.38 -5.04 30.36
N GLY A 239 -18.66 -3.75 30.36
CA GLY A 239 -19.59 -3.11 31.30
C GLY A 239 -21.06 -3.44 31.01
N SER A 240 -21.38 -3.61 29.74
CA SER A 240 -22.76 -3.84 29.27
C SER A 240 -23.17 -5.31 29.21
N PHE A 241 -22.24 -6.21 28.97
CA PHE A 241 -22.46 -7.64 28.77
C PHE A 241 -21.64 -8.47 29.77
N PRO A 242 -22.25 -9.02 30.83
CA PRO A 242 -21.52 -9.77 31.86
C PRO A 242 -21.01 -11.13 31.37
N ASN A 243 -21.72 -11.74 30.42
CA ASN A 243 -21.48 -13.10 29.95
C ASN A 243 -21.09 -13.06 28.47
N ILE A 244 -19.82 -13.06 28.18
CA ILE A 244 -19.23 -13.13 26.83
C ILE A 244 -18.43 -14.41 26.73
N ASP A 245 -18.86 -15.33 25.86
CA ASP A 245 -18.22 -16.62 25.65
C ASP A 245 -17.14 -16.59 24.57
N GLY A 246 -17.14 -15.56 23.71
CA GLY A 246 -16.15 -15.39 22.66
C GLY A 246 -16.10 -13.99 22.08
N VAL A 247 -14.97 -13.61 21.53
CA VAL A 247 -14.76 -12.32 20.86
C VAL A 247 -14.29 -12.53 19.45
N LEU A 248 -15.10 -12.09 18.48
CA LEU A 248 -14.71 -11.97 17.08
C LEU A 248 -14.10 -10.59 16.86
N THR A 249 -12.97 -10.53 16.15
CA THR A 249 -12.35 -9.25 15.78
C THR A 249 -11.60 -9.36 14.46
N GLN A 250 -11.03 -8.25 14.03
CA GLN A 250 -10.22 -8.08 12.83
C GLN A 250 -8.81 -7.58 13.21
N ASP A 251 -7.99 -7.27 12.20
CA ASP A 251 -6.60 -6.81 12.38
C ASP A 251 -6.44 -5.63 13.34
N GLY A 252 -5.28 -5.53 13.98
CA GLY A 252 -4.83 -4.39 14.76
C GLY A 252 -5.57 -4.17 16.10
N MET A 253 -6.45 -5.09 16.50
CA MET A 253 -7.36 -4.87 17.63
C MET A 253 -7.21 -5.87 18.77
N THR A 254 -6.71 -7.06 18.51
CA THR A 254 -6.73 -8.18 19.47
C THR A 254 -6.00 -7.86 20.79
N LEU A 255 -4.83 -7.21 20.72
CA LEU A 255 -4.12 -6.80 21.94
C LEU A 255 -4.91 -5.80 22.80
N GLY A 256 -5.61 -4.86 22.18
CA GLY A 256 -6.48 -3.92 22.87
C GLY A 256 -7.61 -4.65 23.60
N ILE A 257 -8.21 -5.61 22.94
CA ILE A 257 -9.26 -6.46 23.52
C ILE A 257 -8.72 -7.25 24.73
N ILE A 258 -7.58 -7.91 24.59
CA ILE A 258 -6.94 -8.64 25.69
C ILE A 258 -6.67 -7.73 26.89
N ARG A 259 -6.15 -6.52 26.66
CA ARG A 259 -5.90 -5.52 27.72
C ARG A 259 -7.17 -5.08 28.43
N ALA A 260 -8.28 -4.95 27.70
CA ALA A 260 -9.58 -4.62 28.32
C ALA A 260 -10.03 -5.71 29.30
N PHE A 261 -9.91 -7.00 28.94
CA PHE A 261 -10.21 -8.12 29.82
C PHE A 261 -9.28 -8.14 31.05
N GLN A 262 -7.98 -7.94 30.84
CA GLN A 262 -6.97 -7.89 31.92
C GLN A 262 -7.28 -6.74 32.91
N ALA A 263 -7.53 -5.54 32.40
CA ALA A 263 -7.86 -4.37 33.21
C ALA A 263 -9.17 -4.55 34.00
N GLY A 264 -10.15 -5.24 33.42
CA GLY A 264 -11.42 -5.57 34.06
C GLY A 264 -11.35 -6.75 35.03
N GLY A 265 -10.19 -7.40 35.20
CA GLY A 265 -10.01 -8.61 36.02
C GLY A 265 -10.89 -9.79 35.54
N LYS A 266 -11.29 -9.80 34.28
CA LYS A 266 -12.13 -10.84 33.70
C LYS A 266 -11.30 -11.89 32.97
N LYS A 267 -11.76 -13.14 33.02
CA LYS A 267 -11.14 -14.22 32.26
C LYS A 267 -11.32 -13.98 30.76
N LEU A 268 -10.24 -14.04 30.00
CA LEU A 268 -10.27 -13.94 28.54
C LEU A 268 -10.96 -15.18 27.95
N PRO A 269 -12.05 -15.02 27.18
CA PRO A 269 -12.64 -16.14 26.43
C PRO A 269 -11.85 -16.37 25.13
N PRO A 270 -12.19 -17.40 24.32
CA PRO A 270 -11.70 -17.50 22.96
C PRO A 270 -11.85 -16.16 22.22
N VAL A 271 -10.75 -15.67 21.67
CA VAL A 271 -10.69 -14.42 20.91
C VAL A 271 -9.94 -14.69 19.60
N THR A 272 -10.42 -14.14 18.51
CA THR A 272 -9.71 -14.25 17.21
C THR A 272 -8.47 -13.37 17.19
N GLY A 273 -7.44 -13.85 16.52
CA GLY A 273 -6.12 -13.21 16.46
C GLY A 273 -5.91 -12.40 15.19
N GLU A 274 -4.68 -12.00 15.04
CA GLU A 274 -4.14 -11.21 13.92
C GLU A 274 -2.69 -11.56 13.68
N THR A 275 -2.03 -10.90 12.73
CA THR A 275 -0.63 -11.17 12.40
C THR A 275 0.29 -9.98 12.65
N GLN A 276 -0.09 -9.03 13.51
CA GLN A 276 0.81 -7.98 13.96
C GLN A 276 1.89 -8.57 14.87
N VAL A 277 3.13 -8.13 14.71
CA VAL A 277 4.29 -8.66 15.44
C VAL A 277 4.11 -8.58 16.95
N ALA A 278 3.59 -7.45 17.45
CA ALA A 278 3.27 -7.32 18.88
C ALA A 278 2.32 -8.42 19.37
N PHE A 279 1.31 -8.75 18.57
CA PHE A 279 0.37 -9.80 18.93
C PHE A 279 0.98 -11.20 18.81
N ILE A 280 1.78 -11.48 17.78
CA ILE A 280 2.52 -12.74 17.64
C ILE A 280 3.42 -13.00 18.87
N LYS A 281 4.12 -11.97 19.36
CA LYS A 281 4.93 -12.04 20.59
C LYS A 281 4.09 -12.35 21.83
N GLU A 282 2.96 -11.66 22.02
CA GLU A 282 2.06 -11.91 23.15
C GLU A 282 1.37 -13.27 23.03
N TRP A 283 0.98 -13.69 21.82
CA TRP A 283 0.43 -15.01 21.56
C TRP A 283 1.39 -16.12 21.97
N LYS A 284 2.65 -16.05 21.51
CA LYS A 284 3.70 -17.01 21.90
C LYS A 284 3.86 -17.10 23.42
N LYS A 285 3.95 -15.96 24.09
CA LYS A 285 4.06 -15.88 25.54
C LYS A 285 2.84 -16.50 26.25
N MET A 286 1.62 -16.20 25.82
CA MET A 286 0.40 -16.72 26.40
C MET A 286 0.24 -18.24 26.12
N LYS A 287 0.62 -18.67 24.91
CA LYS A 287 0.65 -20.11 24.56
C LYS A 287 1.55 -20.89 25.51
N ASP A 288 2.77 -20.39 25.74
CA ASP A 288 3.74 -21.07 26.62
C ASP A 288 3.30 -21.07 28.10
N ALA A 289 2.66 -19.98 28.53
CA ALA A 289 2.25 -19.83 29.92
C ALA A 289 0.99 -20.64 30.28
N ASN A 290 0.02 -20.73 29.37
CA ASN A 290 -1.29 -21.28 29.73
C ASN A 290 -2.02 -22.01 28.58
N GLY A 291 -1.34 -22.29 27.46
CA GLY A 291 -1.90 -22.99 26.32
C GLY A 291 -2.88 -22.15 25.48
N PHE A 292 -2.78 -20.82 25.55
CA PHE A 292 -3.62 -19.92 24.74
C PHE A 292 -3.62 -20.33 23.27
N SER A 293 -4.80 -20.32 22.66
CA SER A 293 -4.99 -20.69 21.26
C SER A 293 -5.83 -19.66 20.55
N THR A 294 -5.45 -19.34 19.33
CA THR A 294 -6.19 -18.45 18.44
C THR A 294 -5.85 -18.74 16.99
N ILE A 295 -6.42 -17.98 16.07
CA ILE A 295 -6.14 -17.99 14.63
C ILE A 295 -5.91 -16.55 14.17
N GLY A 296 -4.90 -16.34 13.36
CA GLY A 296 -4.67 -15.09 12.63
C GLY A 296 -4.48 -15.39 11.14
N ILE A 297 -4.98 -14.54 10.28
CA ILE A 297 -4.74 -14.63 8.84
C ILE A 297 -4.05 -13.34 8.41
N GLU A 298 -3.03 -13.49 7.58
CA GLU A 298 -2.27 -12.37 7.07
C GLU A 298 -3.18 -11.43 6.26
N ASN A 299 -3.05 -10.14 6.56
CA ASN A 299 -3.55 -9.05 5.72
C ASN A 299 -2.35 -8.14 5.40
N SER A 300 -1.65 -8.48 4.32
CA SER A 300 -0.35 -7.91 4.00
C SER A 300 -0.38 -6.43 3.66
N PRO A 301 0.38 -5.56 4.38
CA PRO A 301 0.67 -4.20 3.92
C PRO A 301 1.32 -4.17 2.53
N GLY A 302 2.10 -5.19 2.16
CA GLY A 302 2.77 -5.34 0.87
C GLY A 302 1.85 -5.59 -0.33
N ALA A 303 0.53 -5.66 -0.16
CA ALA A 303 -0.41 -5.75 -1.29
C ALA A 303 -0.21 -4.64 -2.33
N VAL A 304 0.25 -3.46 -1.90
CA VAL A 304 0.62 -2.35 -2.79
C VAL A 304 1.80 -2.70 -3.70
N CYS A 305 2.75 -3.51 -3.24
CA CYS A 305 3.90 -3.96 -4.03
C CYS A 305 3.46 -4.90 -5.16
N THR A 306 2.50 -5.80 -4.88
CA THR A 306 1.86 -6.62 -5.93
C THR A 306 1.16 -5.75 -6.96
N ALA A 307 0.40 -4.74 -6.53
CA ALA A 307 -0.27 -3.79 -7.42
C ALA A 307 0.72 -2.96 -8.25
N LEU A 308 1.81 -2.48 -7.65
CA LEU A 308 2.90 -1.79 -8.36
C LEU A 308 3.52 -2.71 -9.42
N GLY A 309 3.84 -3.95 -9.05
CA GLY A 309 4.45 -4.93 -9.95
C GLY A 309 3.57 -5.24 -11.16
N ILE A 310 2.28 -5.45 -10.96
CA ILE A 310 1.31 -5.65 -12.05
C ILE A 310 1.22 -4.40 -12.92
N GLY A 311 1.12 -3.20 -12.31
CA GLY A 311 1.03 -1.94 -13.03
C GLY A 311 2.24 -1.66 -13.92
N ILE A 312 3.45 -1.94 -13.45
CA ILE A 312 4.68 -1.80 -14.25
C ILE A 312 4.67 -2.75 -15.45
N ARG A 313 4.23 -4.02 -15.29
CA ARG A 313 4.13 -4.97 -16.41
C ARG A 313 3.11 -4.52 -17.47
N LEU A 314 1.98 -3.99 -17.04
CA LEU A 314 0.98 -3.41 -17.96
C LEU A 314 1.57 -2.24 -18.75
N LEU A 315 2.29 -1.34 -18.11
CA LEU A 315 2.97 -0.21 -18.76
C LEU A 315 4.10 -0.66 -19.70
N GLN A 316 4.70 -1.81 -19.44
CA GLN A 316 5.67 -2.46 -20.33
C GLN A 316 4.99 -3.18 -21.54
N GLY A 317 3.66 -3.12 -21.66
CA GLY A 317 2.90 -3.72 -22.74
C GLY A 317 2.58 -5.21 -22.56
N LYS A 318 2.80 -5.77 -21.35
CA LYS A 318 2.38 -7.14 -21.05
C LYS A 318 0.86 -7.21 -20.81
N HIS A 319 0.25 -8.34 -21.11
CA HIS A 319 -1.18 -8.57 -20.95
C HIS A 319 -1.45 -9.64 -19.90
N LEU A 320 -2.41 -9.38 -19.00
CA LEU A 320 -2.86 -10.39 -18.04
C LEU A 320 -3.51 -11.56 -18.75
N LYS A 321 -3.30 -12.76 -18.23
CA LYS A 321 -3.99 -13.96 -18.71
C LYS A 321 -5.51 -13.81 -18.49
N PRO A 322 -6.35 -14.30 -19.40
CA PRO A 322 -7.80 -14.14 -19.28
C PRO A 322 -8.43 -14.76 -18.03
N ASP A 323 -7.83 -15.83 -17.49
CA ASP A 323 -8.29 -16.55 -16.31
C ASP A 323 -7.91 -15.86 -14.98
N VAL A 324 -7.04 -14.84 -15.02
CA VAL A 324 -6.67 -14.01 -13.87
C VAL A 324 -7.75 -12.97 -13.54
N LEU A 325 -8.46 -12.50 -14.56
CA LEU A 325 -9.52 -11.50 -14.42
C LEU A 325 -10.86 -12.16 -14.09
N ILE A 326 -11.38 -11.88 -12.92
CA ILE A 326 -12.59 -12.52 -12.40
C ILE A 326 -13.74 -11.53 -12.20
N ASN A 327 -14.96 -12.04 -12.27
CA ASN A 327 -16.13 -11.36 -11.74
C ASN A 327 -16.15 -11.58 -10.22
N PRO A 328 -16.11 -10.51 -9.38
CA PRO A 328 -16.02 -10.62 -7.93
C PRO A 328 -17.27 -11.26 -7.28
N ASP A 329 -18.43 -11.19 -7.95
CA ASP A 329 -19.67 -11.76 -7.40
C ASP A 329 -19.70 -13.29 -7.56
N THR A 330 -19.06 -13.82 -8.60
CA THR A 330 -19.06 -15.26 -8.90
C THR A 330 -17.73 -15.95 -8.61
N GLY A 331 -16.63 -15.18 -8.48
CA GLY A 331 -15.27 -15.68 -8.35
C GLY A 331 -14.74 -16.42 -9.58
N LYS A 332 -15.37 -16.23 -10.74
CA LYS A 332 -15.01 -16.93 -11.97
C LYS A 332 -14.48 -15.96 -13.01
N PRO A 333 -13.56 -16.40 -13.89
CA PRO A 333 -13.14 -15.63 -15.04
C PRO A 333 -14.33 -15.16 -15.86
N ALA A 334 -14.32 -13.92 -16.31
CA ALA A 334 -15.39 -13.35 -17.11
C ALA A 334 -14.86 -12.29 -18.09
N ALA A 335 -15.45 -12.22 -19.27
CA ALA A 335 -15.14 -11.18 -20.23
C ALA A 335 -15.48 -9.80 -19.67
N GLY A 336 -14.55 -8.86 -19.78
CA GLY A 336 -14.68 -7.50 -19.22
C GLY A 336 -14.55 -7.41 -17.70
N ALA A 337 -14.15 -8.51 -17.04
CA ALA A 337 -13.83 -8.47 -15.62
C ALA A 337 -12.61 -7.57 -15.35
N THR A 338 -12.64 -6.90 -14.19
CA THR A 338 -11.63 -5.91 -13.79
C THR A 338 -10.97 -6.26 -12.46
N THR A 339 -11.29 -7.41 -11.88
CA THR A 339 -10.82 -7.81 -10.56
C THR A 339 -9.78 -8.91 -10.65
N VAL A 340 -8.70 -8.74 -9.90
CA VAL A 340 -7.71 -9.79 -9.60
C VAL A 340 -7.80 -10.07 -8.11
N TRP A 341 -8.11 -11.31 -7.74
CA TRP A 341 -8.03 -11.74 -6.35
C TRP A 341 -6.63 -12.23 -6.01
N THR A 342 -6.07 -11.69 -4.96
CA THR A 342 -4.90 -12.24 -4.29
C THR A 342 -5.33 -13.17 -3.17
N HIS A 343 -4.54 -14.20 -2.91
CA HIS A 343 -4.76 -15.09 -1.77
C HIS A 343 -3.98 -14.60 -0.55
N PRO A 344 -4.52 -14.77 0.69
CA PRO A 344 -3.70 -14.62 1.87
C PRO A 344 -2.57 -15.67 1.83
N SER A 345 -1.35 -15.19 2.08
CA SER A 345 -0.16 -16.06 1.98
C SER A 345 -0.01 -16.95 3.21
N LEU A 346 -0.57 -16.53 4.34
CA LEU A 346 -0.34 -17.19 5.61
C LEU A 346 -1.57 -17.18 6.52
N GLN A 347 -1.90 -18.35 7.03
CA GLN A 347 -2.72 -18.53 8.23
C GLN A 347 -1.78 -18.92 9.38
N VAL A 348 -1.93 -18.27 10.52
CA VAL A 348 -1.22 -18.57 11.75
C VAL A 348 -2.17 -19.21 12.74
N ASP A 349 -1.74 -20.30 13.35
CA ASP A 349 -2.40 -20.98 14.47
C ASP A 349 -1.35 -21.57 15.42
N ASN A 350 -1.79 -22.33 16.43
CA ASN A 350 -0.84 -22.89 17.42
C ASN A 350 0.15 -23.92 16.84
N SER A 351 -0.07 -24.42 15.61
CA SER A 351 0.84 -25.36 14.97
C SER A 351 2.07 -24.67 14.36
N ASN A 352 1.96 -23.39 13.99
CA ASN A 352 3.02 -22.67 13.30
C ASN A 352 3.44 -21.33 13.93
N VAL A 353 2.73 -20.85 14.97
CA VAL A 353 3.03 -19.56 15.62
C VAL A 353 4.47 -19.49 16.17
N ASP A 354 5.05 -20.60 16.61
CA ASP A 354 6.44 -20.62 17.12
C ASP A 354 7.43 -20.30 16.00
N LYS A 355 7.23 -20.87 14.81
CA LYS A 355 8.05 -20.57 13.63
C LYS A 355 7.90 -19.10 13.24
N ILE A 356 6.67 -18.59 13.19
CA ILE A 356 6.40 -17.19 12.85
C ILE A 356 7.00 -16.25 13.89
N TYR A 357 6.87 -16.57 15.18
CA TYR A 357 7.54 -15.82 16.24
C TYR A 357 9.06 -15.78 16.03
N ASP A 358 9.71 -16.92 15.77
CA ASP A 358 11.17 -16.96 15.57
C ASP A 358 11.62 -16.12 14.36
N GLU A 359 10.81 -16.05 13.31
CA GLU A 359 11.09 -15.24 12.12
C GLU A 359 10.94 -13.75 12.38
N TYR A 360 9.94 -13.34 13.19
CA TYR A 360 9.55 -11.93 13.35
C TYR A 360 9.88 -11.32 14.73
N LYS A 361 10.41 -12.09 15.69
CA LYS A 361 10.64 -11.61 17.07
C LYS A 361 11.52 -10.37 17.20
N ASP A 362 12.45 -10.17 16.27
CA ASP A 362 13.37 -9.04 16.25
C ASP A 362 12.82 -7.82 15.46
N TRP A 363 11.65 -7.97 14.86
CA TRP A 363 10.97 -6.87 14.17
C TRP A 363 10.26 -5.94 15.16
N ALA A 364 10.01 -4.69 14.72
CA ALA A 364 9.26 -3.74 15.53
C ALA A 364 7.84 -4.24 15.77
N ASP A 365 7.33 -3.99 16.96
CA ASP A 365 6.00 -4.42 17.41
C ASP A 365 4.84 -3.91 16.53
N SER A 366 5.05 -2.76 15.88
CA SER A 366 4.08 -2.15 14.99
C SER A 366 3.95 -2.83 13.63
N TYR A 367 4.93 -3.63 13.22
CA TYR A 367 4.90 -4.31 11.93
C TYR A 367 3.94 -5.51 11.92
N TYR A 368 3.57 -5.92 10.72
CA TYR A 368 2.75 -7.10 10.45
C TYR A 368 3.59 -8.19 9.79
N VAL A 369 3.15 -9.43 9.86
CA VAL A 369 3.61 -10.44 8.90
C VAL A 369 3.21 -9.94 7.51
N ASN A 370 4.21 -9.72 6.67
CA ASN A 370 4.05 -8.92 5.46
C ASN A 370 4.67 -9.63 4.26
N THR A 371 3.84 -10.18 3.41
CA THR A 371 4.25 -10.83 2.16
C THR A 371 3.55 -10.19 0.97
N TRP A 372 4.15 -10.31 -0.20
CA TRP A 372 3.56 -9.93 -1.49
C TRP A 372 4.08 -10.84 -2.59
N TYR A 373 3.48 -10.79 -3.75
CA TYR A 373 3.90 -11.62 -4.86
C TYR A 373 5.34 -11.30 -5.28
N THR A 374 6.15 -12.34 -5.42
CA THR A 374 7.50 -12.24 -6.00
C THR A 374 7.41 -11.82 -7.48
N GLU A 375 8.54 -11.40 -8.06
CA GLU A 375 8.61 -11.07 -9.48
C GLU A 375 8.11 -12.22 -10.35
N ASP A 376 8.50 -13.47 -10.04
CA ASP A 376 8.06 -14.66 -10.78
C ASP A 376 6.56 -14.91 -10.65
N GLN A 377 5.99 -14.70 -9.46
CA GLN A 377 4.55 -14.81 -9.24
C GLN A 377 3.77 -13.72 -10.00
N ILE A 378 4.31 -12.50 -10.05
CA ILE A 378 3.71 -11.43 -10.85
C ILE A 378 3.81 -11.78 -12.33
N ASP A 379 4.98 -12.21 -12.83
CA ASP A 379 5.17 -12.56 -14.23
C ASP A 379 4.30 -13.76 -14.64
N ALA A 380 4.02 -14.69 -13.74
CA ALA A 380 3.11 -15.80 -13.96
C ALA A 380 1.65 -15.40 -14.23
N LEU A 381 1.25 -14.17 -13.87
CA LEU A 381 -0.08 -13.63 -14.16
C LEU A 381 -0.23 -13.18 -15.64
N PHE A 382 0.87 -13.04 -16.35
CA PHE A 382 0.92 -12.47 -17.71
C PHE A 382 1.16 -13.54 -18.78
N GLN A 383 0.73 -13.23 -20.00
CA GLN A 383 0.96 -14.01 -21.22
C GLN A 383 1.89 -13.28 -22.17
#